data_11d0d223664ec95a3308db10297830a2
#
_entry.id   11d0d223664ec95a3308db10297830a2
#
_cell.length_a   1.000
_cell.length_b   1.000
_cell.length_c   1.000
_cell.angle_alpha   90.00
_cell.angle_beta   90.00
_cell.angle_gamma   90.00
#
_symmetry.space_group_name_H-M   'P 1'
#
loop_
_entity.id
_entity.type
_entity.pdbx_description
1 polymer ?
#
loop_
_entity_poly.entity_id
_entity_poly.type
_entity_poly.pdbx_seq_one_letter_code
_entity_poly.pdbx_strand_id
1 'polypeptide(L)'
;RDRFRSSVGVYAFRSNAGVDVEKEITKKMDEQKGHCNFCQILSEAADTEYELPKQYNQEYAMTRYFQYEYMFSEEFFALENTRYLFDEKFSDGKIIVMPEKEKPQTDEIQKQLDKLADKRILVLVSDQRFDKEELLLRYQAVMTLKGDKRFIEENEVLLQELELCVEDIRFEINIYLEEHYLPESGKVIVLQTQKKKEKCTTAAEFNQILSDVCREYYGYAPRVNHELLNIEHIGKQYLRARNQVIDKMLGHEDLSVYQKGTMPEAMVYRAAFVHTRGDKGC
;
A
#
# COMPACT_ATOMS: atom_id res chain seq x y z
N ARG A 1 -1.53 -40.56 0.83
CA ARG A 1 -0.27 -40.22 0.15
C ARG A 1 0.34 -38.99 0.84
N ASP A 2 1.55 -39.19 1.37
CA ASP A 2 2.29 -38.11 2.00
C ASP A 2 2.75 -37.14 0.93
N ARG A 3 2.39 -35.85 1.05
CA ARG A 3 2.96 -34.79 0.21
C ARG A 3 3.92 -33.95 1.05
N PHE A 4 5.12 -33.84 0.58
CA PHE A 4 6.12 -32.96 1.16
C PHE A 4 5.87 -31.51 0.72
N ARG A 5 5.78 -30.58 1.66
CA ARG A 5 5.71 -29.14 1.40
C ARG A 5 7.12 -28.58 1.35
N SER A 6 7.55 -28.11 0.19
CA SER A 6 8.91 -27.63 -0.04
C SER A 6 9.27 -26.36 0.76
N SER A 7 8.27 -25.54 1.10
CA SER A 7 8.52 -24.27 1.79
C SER A 7 8.70 -24.38 3.32
N VAL A 8 8.08 -25.41 3.96
CA VAL A 8 8.09 -25.51 5.43
C VAL A 8 8.57 -26.88 5.94
N GLY A 9 8.83 -27.83 5.06
CA GLY A 9 9.29 -29.17 5.45
C GLY A 9 8.25 -30.00 6.25
N VAL A 10 6.97 -29.70 6.14
CA VAL A 10 5.89 -30.33 6.87
C VAL A 10 5.21 -31.39 6.02
N TYR A 11 5.05 -32.61 6.57
CA TYR A 11 4.26 -33.69 5.98
C TYR A 11 2.81 -33.58 6.43
N ALA A 12 1.87 -33.52 5.50
CA ALA A 12 0.47 -33.56 5.80
C ALA A 12 -0.18 -34.82 5.22
N PHE A 13 -0.89 -35.58 6.07
CA PHE A 13 -1.76 -36.66 5.63
C PHE A 13 -3.06 -36.07 5.13
N ARG A 14 -3.41 -36.31 3.86
CA ARG A 14 -4.65 -35.82 3.27
C ARG A 14 -5.59 -37.02 3.04
N SER A 15 -6.81 -36.94 3.54
CA SER A 15 -7.85 -37.87 3.19
C SER A 15 -8.27 -37.68 1.73
N ASN A 16 -8.36 -38.75 0.97
CA ASN A 16 -8.76 -38.71 -0.44
C ASN A 16 -10.23 -38.27 -0.53
N ALA A 17 -10.48 -37.03 -0.92
CA ALA A 17 -11.83 -36.51 -1.14
C ALA A 17 -12.44 -36.94 -2.50
N GLY A 18 -11.83 -37.87 -3.20
CA GLY A 18 -12.30 -38.32 -4.53
C GLY A 18 -11.98 -37.34 -5.69
N VAL A 19 -11.63 -36.08 -5.38
CA VAL A 19 -11.27 -35.07 -6.36
C VAL A 19 -9.74 -34.79 -6.29
N ASP A 20 -9.09 -34.84 -7.44
CA ASP A 20 -7.67 -34.46 -7.54
C ASP A 20 -7.56 -32.94 -7.71
N VAL A 21 -7.34 -32.26 -6.58
CA VAL A 21 -7.28 -30.79 -6.50
C VAL A 21 -6.24 -30.22 -7.46
N GLU A 22 -5.05 -30.85 -7.58
CA GLU A 22 -3.99 -30.38 -8.48
C GLU A 22 -4.41 -30.43 -9.94
N LYS A 23 -5.18 -31.45 -10.29
CA LYS A 23 -5.71 -31.59 -11.66
C LYS A 23 -6.74 -30.52 -11.98
N GLU A 24 -7.62 -30.19 -11.03
CA GLU A 24 -8.61 -29.12 -11.22
C GLU A 24 -7.94 -27.73 -11.24
N ILE A 25 -6.92 -27.50 -10.41
CA ILE A 25 -6.12 -26.27 -10.45
C ILE A 25 -5.46 -26.13 -11.84
N THR A 26 -4.80 -27.17 -12.33
CA THR A 26 -4.12 -27.15 -13.64
C THR A 26 -5.12 -26.86 -14.77
N LYS A 27 -6.27 -27.52 -14.75
CA LYS A 27 -7.35 -27.27 -15.71
C LYS A 27 -7.81 -25.80 -15.68
N LYS A 28 -7.99 -25.24 -14.46
CA LYS A 28 -8.40 -23.84 -14.29
C LYS A 28 -7.33 -22.86 -14.78
N MET A 29 -6.05 -23.17 -14.54
CA MET A 29 -4.94 -22.40 -15.09
C MET A 29 -4.99 -22.35 -16.61
N ASP A 30 -5.20 -23.51 -17.26
CA ASP A 30 -5.29 -23.58 -18.74
C ASP A 30 -6.50 -22.80 -19.27
N GLU A 31 -7.65 -22.82 -18.58
CA GLU A 31 -8.83 -22.04 -18.95
C GLU A 31 -8.60 -20.52 -18.85
N GLN A 32 -7.79 -20.07 -17.90
CA GLN A 32 -7.55 -18.65 -17.61
C GLN A 32 -6.33 -18.09 -18.32
N LYS A 33 -5.53 -18.92 -18.94
CA LYS A 33 -4.31 -18.51 -19.66
C LYS A 33 -4.63 -17.49 -20.75
N GLY A 34 -4.00 -16.32 -20.68
CA GLY A 34 -4.20 -15.22 -21.63
C GLY A 34 -5.33 -14.24 -21.28
N HIS A 35 -6.06 -14.47 -20.18
CA HIS A 35 -7.14 -13.57 -19.72
C HIS A 35 -6.86 -12.96 -18.35
N CYS A 36 -5.63 -13.08 -17.83
CA CYS A 36 -5.29 -12.64 -16.49
C CYS A 36 -4.67 -11.24 -16.48
N ASN A 37 -5.16 -10.40 -15.59
CA ASN A 37 -4.47 -9.18 -15.21
C ASN A 37 -3.50 -9.49 -14.06
N PHE A 38 -2.23 -9.69 -14.39
CA PHE A 38 -1.21 -10.07 -13.41
C PHE A 38 -0.96 -9.00 -12.35
N CYS A 39 -1.07 -7.72 -12.69
CA CYS A 39 -0.91 -6.63 -11.72
C CYS A 39 -2.05 -6.62 -10.68
N GLN A 40 -3.28 -6.88 -11.12
CA GLN A 40 -4.40 -7.02 -10.19
C GLN A 40 -4.22 -8.24 -9.28
N ILE A 41 -3.86 -9.39 -9.83
CA ILE A 41 -3.62 -10.62 -9.04
C ILE A 41 -2.48 -10.39 -8.04
N LEU A 42 -1.42 -9.70 -8.45
CA LEU A 42 -0.29 -9.38 -7.60
C LEU A 42 -0.71 -8.45 -6.45
N SER A 43 -1.54 -7.44 -6.73
CA SER A 43 -2.11 -6.55 -5.72
C SER A 43 -2.99 -7.29 -4.70
N GLU A 44 -3.72 -8.33 -5.13
CA GLU A 44 -4.56 -9.15 -4.23
C GLU A 44 -3.73 -10.15 -3.41
N ALA A 45 -2.62 -10.65 -3.96
CA ALA A 45 -1.76 -11.64 -3.31
C ALA A 45 -0.70 -11.01 -2.40
N ALA A 46 -0.27 -9.80 -2.66
CA ALA A 46 0.74 -9.08 -1.88
C ALA A 46 0.22 -8.71 -0.48
N ASP A 47 1.07 -8.87 0.53
CA ASP A 47 0.77 -8.47 1.91
C ASP A 47 1.11 -7.00 2.16
N THR A 48 1.96 -6.40 1.33
CA THR A 48 2.36 -5.00 1.45
C THR A 48 1.33 -4.10 0.77
N GLU A 49 0.46 -3.50 1.56
CA GLU A 49 -0.59 -2.61 1.07
C GLU A 49 -0.17 -1.14 1.10
N TYR A 50 0.58 -0.73 2.11
CA TYR A 50 0.98 0.67 2.30
C TYR A 50 2.32 0.81 3.01
N GLU A 51 2.94 1.98 2.87
CA GLU A 51 4.15 2.38 3.57
C GLU A 51 3.97 3.72 4.28
N LEU A 52 4.55 3.85 5.47
CA LEU A 52 4.45 5.05 6.29
C LEU A 52 5.71 5.91 6.18
N PRO A 53 5.62 7.22 5.89
CA PRO A 53 6.73 8.15 6.04
C PRO A 53 6.97 8.45 7.53
N LYS A 54 7.59 7.49 8.25
CA LYS A 54 7.66 7.44 9.71
C LYS A 54 8.27 8.71 10.32
N GLN A 55 9.33 9.25 9.71
CA GLN A 55 9.98 10.47 10.22
C GLN A 55 9.06 11.68 10.09
N TYR A 56 8.39 11.85 8.93
CA TYR A 56 7.44 12.94 8.74
C TYR A 56 6.24 12.80 9.69
N ASN A 57 5.69 11.61 9.82
CA ASN A 57 4.55 11.35 10.69
C ASN A 57 4.87 11.66 12.17
N GLN A 58 6.08 11.31 12.61
CA GLN A 58 6.55 11.65 13.96
C GLN A 58 6.78 13.14 14.12
N GLU A 59 7.39 13.82 13.13
CA GLU A 59 7.67 15.26 13.18
C GLU A 59 6.38 16.11 13.23
N TYR A 60 5.36 15.71 12.47
CA TYR A 60 4.10 16.44 12.34
C TYR A 60 2.98 15.93 13.23
N ALA A 61 3.22 14.85 13.99
CA ALA A 61 2.23 14.16 14.82
C ALA A 61 0.93 13.84 14.06
N MET A 62 1.06 13.37 12.83
CA MET A 62 -0.06 12.96 11.97
C MET A 62 0.29 11.67 11.22
N THR A 63 -0.72 10.93 10.80
CA THR A 63 -0.52 9.69 10.05
C THR A 63 -0.79 9.94 8.58
N ARG A 64 0.27 9.93 7.78
CA ARG A 64 0.22 9.86 6.31
C ARG A 64 0.70 8.51 5.86
N TYR A 65 0.23 8.06 4.71
CA TYR A 65 0.62 6.78 4.14
C TYR A 65 0.64 6.83 2.61
N PHE A 66 1.52 6.02 2.04
CA PHE A 66 1.62 5.77 0.62
C PHE A 66 1.10 4.37 0.34
N GLN A 67 0.21 4.24 -0.62
CA GLN A 67 -0.34 2.96 -1.02
C GLN A 67 0.50 2.36 -2.14
N TYR A 68 0.73 1.05 -2.06
CA TYR A 68 1.34 0.29 -3.14
C TYR A 68 0.34 0.01 -4.24
N GLU A 69 0.79 0.19 -5.49
CA GLU A 69 0.08 -0.16 -6.72
C GLU A 69 1.02 -0.96 -7.61
N TYR A 70 0.51 -1.99 -8.26
CA TYR A 70 1.27 -2.78 -9.22
C TYR A 70 0.79 -2.44 -10.61
N MET A 71 1.72 -2.09 -11.50
CA MET A 71 1.39 -1.61 -12.85
C MET A 71 2.54 -1.91 -13.81
N PHE A 72 2.23 -2.39 -15.01
CA PHE A 72 3.20 -2.48 -16.08
C PHE A 72 3.50 -1.11 -16.69
N SER A 73 4.69 -0.95 -17.28
CA SER A 73 5.08 0.31 -17.93
C SER A 73 4.13 0.74 -19.04
N GLU A 74 3.55 -0.21 -19.78
CA GLU A 74 2.56 0.07 -20.83
C GLU A 74 1.32 0.78 -20.29
N GLU A 75 0.78 0.33 -19.16
CA GLU A 75 -0.34 0.97 -18.48
C GLU A 75 0.06 2.36 -17.93
N PHE A 76 1.27 2.44 -17.38
CA PHE A 76 1.81 3.70 -16.87
C PHE A 76 2.00 4.75 -17.96
N PHE A 77 2.47 4.35 -19.16
CA PHE A 77 2.61 5.24 -20.31
C PHE A 77 1.27 5.72 -20.86
N ALA A 78 0.20 4.94 -20.68
CA ALA A 78 -1.15 5.32 -21.07
C ALA A 78 -1.80 6.35 -20.14
N LEU A 79 -1.19 6.64 -18.98
CA LEU A 79 -1.70 7.63 -18.04
C LEU A 79 -1.63 9.04 -18.60
N GLU A 80 -2.79 9.69 -18.79
CA GLU A 80 -2.86 11.11 -19.17
C GLU A 80 -2.72 12.03 -17.95
N ASN A 81 -3.18 11.59 -16.78
CA ASN A 81 -3.11 12.29 -15.52
C ASN A 81 -3.12 11.29 -14.35
N THR A 82 -2.90 11.79 -13.13
CA THR A 82 -2.78 10.96 -11.92
C THR A 82 -4.06 10.86 -11.11
N ARG A 83 -5.13 11.57 -11.51
CA ARG A 83 -6.36 11.67 -10.73
C ARG A 83 -6.94 10.31 -10.39
N TYR A 84 -7.05 9.42 -11.36
CA TYR A 84 -7.69 8.13 -11.15
C TYR A 84 -6.93 7.23 -10.15
N LEU A 85 -5.61 7.40 -10.00
CA LEU A 85 -4.82 6.67 -9.00
C LEU A 85 -5.25 6.98 -7.56
N PHE A 86 -5.88 8.14 -7.35
CA PHE A 86 -6.32 8.62 -6.04
C PHE A 86 -7.83 8.61 -5.83
N ASP A 87 -8.63 8.41 -6.91
CA ASP A 87 -10.09 8.52 -6.85
C ASP A 87 -10.75 7.33 -6.13
N GLU A 88 -10.22 6.11 -6.31
CA GLU A 88 -10.83 4.90 -5.74
C GLU A 88 -10.47 4.68 -4.27
N LYS A 89 -9.26 5.03 -3.88
CA LYS A 89 -8.76 4.84 -2.51
C LYS A 89 -7.98 6.08 -2.09
N PHE A 90 -8.43 6.72 -1.02
CA PHE A 90 -7.70 7.82 -0.44
C PHE A 90 -6.32 7.33 0.04
N SER A 91 -5.28 8.04 -0.40
CA SER A 91 -3.91 7.89 0.10
C SER A 91 -3.17 9.21 -0.05
N ASP A 92 -2.14 9.44 0.76
CA ASP A 92 -1.34 10.66 0.67
C ASP A 92 -0.34 10.60 -0.50
N GLY A 93 0.00 9.41 -0.94
CA GLY A 93 0.84 9.17 -2.10
C GLY A 93 0.71 7.75 -2.62
N LYS A 94 1.35 7.48 -3.75
CA LYS A 94 1.37 6.16 -4.40
C LYS A 94 2.79 5.69 -4.63
N ILE A 95 3.01 4.42 -4.40
CA ILE A 95 4.23 3.69 -4.73
C ILE A 95 3.87 2.70 -5.82
N ILE A 96 4.26 2.98 -7.05
CA ILE A 96 4.00 2.12 -8.20
C ILE A 96 5.16 1.15 -8.33
N VAL A 97 4.89 -0.13 -8.15
CA VAL A 97 5.83 -1.23 -8.38
C VAL A 97 5.64 -1.75 -9.80
N MET A 98 6.71 -1.78 -10.58
CA MET A 98 6.67 -2.24 -11.98
C MET A 98 7.28 -3.65 -12.12
N PRO A 99 6.44 -4.71 -12.18
CA PRO A 99 6.89 -6.10 -12.35
C PRO A 99 7.14 -6.40 -13.84
N GLU A 100 8.17 -5.79 -14.43
CA GLU A 100 8.46 -5.89 -15.86
C GLU A 100 9.01 -7.26 -16.25
N LYS A 101 8.49 -7.79 -17.34
CA LYS A 101 8.94 -9.06 -17.95
C LYS A 101 10.27 -8.91 -18.70
N GLU A 102 10.53 -7.72 -19.18
CA GLU A 102 11.75 -7.35 -19.87
C GLU A 102 12.55 -6.34 -19.06
N LYS A 103 13.71 -5.97 -19.57
CA LYS A 103 14.51 -4.94 -18.91
C LYS A 103 13.75 -3.60 -18.94
N PRO A 104 13.47 -3.00 -17.77
CA PRO A 104 12.67 -1.79 -17.71
C PRO A 104 13.38 -0.60 -18.37
N GLN A 105 12.61 0.18 -19.11
CA GLN A 105 13.06 1.39 -19.79
C GLN A 105 13.00 2.58 -18.82
N THR A 106 13.88 2.60 -17.82
CA THR A 106 13.86 3.56 -16.71
C THR A 106 13.85 5.03 -17.17
N ASP A 107 14.50 5.35 -18.32
CA ASP A 107 14.54 6.72 -18.84
C ASP A 107 13.20 7.16 -19.43
N GLU A 108 12.45 6.26 -20.03
CA GLU A 108 11.12 6.53 -20.56
C GLU A 108 10.09 6.64 -19.42
N ILE A 109 10.20 5.75 -18.43
CA ILE A 109 9.38 5.81 -17.21
C ILE A 109 9.61 7.14 -16.50
N GLN A 110 10.87 7.58 -16.36
CA GLN A 110 11.19 8.89 -15.76
C GLN A 110 10.57 10.05 -16.55
N LYS A 111 10.66 10.03 -17.89
CA LYS A 111 10.03 11.08 -18.72
C LYS A 111 8.52 11.14 -18.55
N GLN A 112 7.84 9.99 -18.47
CA GLN A 112 6.41 9.94 -18.23
C GLN A 112 6.05 10.44 -16.82
N LEU A 113 6.82 10.06 -15.81
CA LEU A 113 6.66 10.53 -14.45
C LEU A 113 6.81 12.06 -14.36
N ASP A 114 7.82 12.62 -15.03
CA ASP A 114 8.05 14.05 -15.10
C ASP A 114 6.93 14.81 -15.85
N LYS A 115 6.35 14.19 -16.87
CA LYS A 115 5.18 14.72 -17.59
C LYS A 115 3.92 14.74 -16.72
N LEU A 116 3.70 13.69 -15.93
CA LEU A 116 2.59 13.62 -14.99
C LEU A 116 2.72 14.67 -13.87
N ALA A 117 3.94 15.06 -13.53
CA ALA A 117 4.30 16.14 -12.62
C ALA A 117 3.67 16.05 -11.20
N ASP A 118 3.30 14.86 -10.75
CA ASP A 118 2.76 14.62 -9.41
C ASP A 118 3.87 14.09 -8.47
N LYS A 119 4.29 14.94 -7.54
CA LYS A 119 5.36 14.61 -6.59
C LYS A 119 5.00 13.52 -5.58
N ARG A 120 3.72 13.19 -5.45
CA ARG A 120 3.22 12.15 -4.54
C ARG A 120 3.39 10.74 -5.09
N ILE A 121 3.85 10.61 -6.34
CA ILE A 121 4.04 9.33 -6.99
C ILE A 121 5.51 8.98 -6.99
N LEU A 122 5.82 7.80 -6.49
CA LEU A 122 7.11 7.16 -6.61
C LEU A 122 6.96 5.92 -7.48
N VAL A 123 7.96 5.65 -8.31
CA VAL A 123 7.99 4.42 -9.12
C VAL A 123 9.18 3.59 -8.70
N LEU A 124 8.91 2.34 -8.36
CA LEU A 124 9.92 1.34 -8.02
C LEU A 124 10.17 0.44 -9.23
N VAL A 125 11.40 0.45 -9.70
CA VAL A 125 11.83 -0.34 -10.84
C VAL A 125 12.96 -1.28 -10.40
N SER A 126 12.73 -2.58 -10.54
CA SER A 126 13.75 -3.59 -10.24
C SER A 126 14.69 -3.82 -11.42
N ASP A 127 15.93 -4.23 -11.14
CA ASP A 127 16.87 -4.73 -12.15
C ASP A 127 16.57 -6.20 -12.53
N GLN A 128 15.67 -6.86 -11.80
CA GLN A 128 15.23 -8.22 -12.05
C GLN A 128 13.99 -8.24 -12.95
N ARG A 129 13.92 -9.27 -13.78
CA ARG A 129 12.73 -9.55 -14.59
C ARG A 129 11.70 -10.28 -13.75
N PHE A 130 10.43 -9.96 -13.96
CA PHE A 130 9.35 -10.69 -13.34
C PHE A 130 9.16 -12.05 -14.04
N ASP A 131 9.29 -13.13 -13.29
CA ASP A 131 9.24 -14.51 -13.78
C ASP A 131 8.23 -15.40 -13.02
N LYS A 132 7.30 -14.78 -12.27
CA LYS A 132 6.32 -15.49 -11.43
C LYS A 132 4.90 -15.52 -12.01
N GLU A 133 4.75 -15.37 -13.33
CA GLU A 133 3.43 -15.40 -13.98
C GLU A 133 2.67 -16.70 -13.76
N GLU A 134 3.35 -17.84 -13.81
CA GLU A 134 2.73 -19.14 -13.58
C GLU A 134 2.21 -19.25 -12.14
N LEU A 135 2.95 -18.71 -11.16
CA LEU A 135 2.54 -18.68 -9.77
C LEU A 135 1.30 -17.79 -9.56
N LEU A 136 1.23 -16.63 -10.22
CA LEU A 136 0.06 -15.75 -10.19
C LEU A 136 -1.15 -16.40 -10.87
N LEU A 137 -0.95 -17.06 -11.99
CA LEU A 137 -2.00 -17.82 -12.67
C LEU A 137 -2.55 -18.92 -11.76
N ARG A 138 -1.65 -19.64 -11.07
CA ARG A 138 -2.03 -20.65 -10.08
C ARG A 138 -2.83 -20.03 -8.92
N TYR A 139 -2.40 -18.88 -8.40
CA TYR A 139 -3.14 -18.15 -7.37
C TYR A 139 -4.58 -17.87 -7.81
N GLN A 140 -4.75 -17.29 -9.01
CA GLN A 140 -6.07 -16.97 -9.55
C GLN A 140 -6.93 -18.22 -9.75
N ALA A 141 -6.35 -19.31 -10.25
CA ALA A 141 -7.04 -20.59 -10.42
C ALA A 141 -7.56 -21.13 -9.09
N VAL A 142 -6.73 -21.11 -8.04
CA VAL A 142 -7.11 -21.55 -6.69
C VAL A 142 -8.21 -20.65 -6.12
N MET A 143 -8.08 -19.32 -6.26
CA MET A 143 -9.10 -18.37 -5.81
C MET A 143 -10.43 -18.57 -6.53
N THR A 144 -10.40 -18.86 -7.83
CA THR A 144 -11.61 -19.17 -8.61
C THR A 144 -12.28 -20.44 -8.12
N LEU A 145 -11.53 -21.51 -7.88
CA LEU A 145 -12.05 -22.77 -7.35
C LEU A 145 -12.60 -22.58 -5.93
N LYS A 146 -11.93 -21.79 -5.09
CA LYS A 146 -12.40 -21.45 -3.75
C LYS A 146 -13.71 -20.64 -3.77
N GLY A 147 -13.94 -19.83 -4.81
CA GLY A 147 -15.19 -19.07 -5.02
C GLY A 147 -16.33 -19.90 -5.62
N ASP A 148 -16.04 -21.07 -6.18
CA ASP A 148 -17.07 -21.95 -6.78
C ASP A 148 -17.79 -22.77 -5.71
N LYS A 149 -18.97 -22.28 -5.29
CA LYS A 149 -19.80 -22.93 -4.27
C LYS A 149 -20.11 -24.39 -4.61
N ARG A 150 -20.37 -24.72 -5.88
CA ARG A 150 -20.73 -26.09 -6.30
C ARG A 150 -19.52 -27.03 -6.15
N PHE A 151 -18.32 -26.51 -6.35
CA PHE A 151 -17.09 -27.26 -6.19
C PHE A 151 -16.78 -27.56 -4.71
N ILE A 152 -17.19 -26.65 -3.81
CA ILE A 152 -16.88 -26.71 -2.37
C ILE A 152 -18.02 -27.39 -1.56
N GLU A 153 -19.28 -27.20 -1.94
CA GLU A 153 -20.47 -27.57 -1.14
C GLU A 153 -20.51 -29.05 -0.68
N GLU A 154 -19.77 -29.94 -1.33
CA GLU A 154 -19.72 -31.35 -0.98
C GLU A 154 -18.51 -31.77 -0.14
N ASN A 155 -17.55 -30.82 0.14
CA ASN A 155 -16.28 -31.25 0.74
C ASN A 155 -15.52 -30.18 1.51
N GLU A 156 -15.72 -30.13 2.83
CA GLU A 156 -14.99 -29.19 3.72
C GLU A 156 -13.45 -29.39 3.70
N VAL A 157 -12.98 -30.61 3.46
CA VAL A 157 -11.56 -30.93 3.34
C VAL A 157 -10.96 -30.26 2.10
N LEU A 158 -11.74 -30.16 1.03
CA LEU A 158 -11.33 -29.49 -0.20
C LEU A 158 -11.10 -27.99 0.01
N LEU A 159 -12.00 -27.34 0.74
CA LEU A 159 -11.84 -25.91 1.08
C LEU A 159 -10.57 -25.67 1.87
N GLN A 160 -10.30 -26.47 2.90
CA GLN A 160 -9.06 -26.36 3.68
C GLN A 160 -7.82 -26.59 2.83
N GLU A 161 -7.86 -27.53 1.88
CA GLU A 161 -6.76 -27.77 0.94
C GLU A 161 -6.50 -26.58 0.04
N LEU A 162 -7.55 -25.94 -0.49
CA LEU A 162 -7.41 -24.72 -1.30
C LEU A 162 -6.91 -23.53 -0.46
N GLU A 163 -7.35 -23.40 0.78
CA GLU A 163 -6.85 -22.33 1.69
C GLU A 163 -5.37 -22.47 1.94
N LEU A 164 -4.90 -23.67 2.22
CA LEU A 164 -3.47 -23.93 2.38
C LEU A 164 -2.67 -23.64 1.08
N CYS A 165 -3.24 -23.96 -0.08
CA CYS A 165 -2.61 -23.59 -1.36
C CYS A 165 -2.51 -22.07 -1.54
N VAL A 166 -3.54 -21.32 -1.16
CA VAL A 166 -3.50 -19.85 -1.20
C VAL A 166 -2.40 -19.30 -0.30
N GLU A 167 -2.31 -19.78 0.95
CA GLU A 167 -1.28 -19.35 1.91
C GLU A 167 0.13 -19.66 1.39
N ASP A 168 0.37 -20.86 0.88
CA ASP A 168 1.68 -21.24 0.33
C ASP A 168 2.08 -20.36 -0.88
N ILE A 169 1.13 -20.08 -1.77
CA ILE A 169 1.38 -19.22 -2.94
C ILE A 169 1.62 -17.77 -2.52
N ARG A 170 0.80 -17.23 -1.62
CA ARG A 170 1.00 -15.86 -1.09
C ARG A 170 2.37 -15.71 -0.44
N PHE A 171 2.76 -16.68 0.38
CA PHE A 171 4.07 -16.70 1.01
C PHE A 171 5.20 -16.64 -0.02
N GLU A 172 5.14 -17.46 -1.09
CA GLU A 172 6.15 -17.45 -2.15
C GLU A 172 6.18 -16.11 -2.91
N ILE A 173 5.00 -15.54 -3.23
CA ILE A 173 4.89 -14.23 -3.89
C ILE A 173 5.52 -13.14 -3.02
N ASN A 174 5.20 -13.10 -1.72
CA ASN A 174 5.68 -12.05 -0.83
C ASN A 174 7.20 -12.13 -0.61
N ILE A 175 7.76 -13.31 -0.44
CA ILE A 175 9.22 -13.49 -0.42
C ILE A 175 9.85 -12.98 -1.72
N TYR A 176 9.28 -13.32 -2.87
CA TYR A 176 9.80 -12.88 -4.16
C TYR A 176 9.75 -11.34 -4.30
N LEU A 177 8.66 -10.71 -3.86
CA LEU A 177 8.55 -9.24 -3.85
C LEU A 177 9.58 -8.60 -2.92
N GLU A 178 9.74 -9.12 -1.70
CA GLU A 178 10.74 -8.64 -0.73
C GLU A 178 12.17 -8.76 -1.27
N GLU A 179 12.50 -9.85 -1.93
CA GLU A 179 13.84 -10.11 -2.45
C GLU A 179 14.20 -9.34 -3.71
N HIS A 180 13.18 -8.86 -4.48
CA HIS A 180 13.43 -8.33 -5.82
C HIS A 180 12.78 -6.97 -6.11
N TYR A 181 11.66 -6.64 -5.49
CA TYR A 181 10.84 -5.48 -5.86
C TYR A 181 10.60 -4.48 -4.74
N LEU A 182 10.85 -4.85 -3.49
CA LEU A 182 10.74 -3.91 -2.38
C LEU A 182 12.11 -3.25 -2.06
N PRO A 183 12.09 -2.07 -1.44
CA PRO A 183 13.30 -1.29 -1.19
C PRO A 183 14.40 -2.02 -0.42
N GLU A 184 14.01 -2.90 0.51
CA GLU A 184 14.92 -3.70 1.33
C GLU A 184 15.79 -4.65 0.52
N SER A 185 15.35 -5.03 -0.68
CA SER A 185 16.11 -5.91 -1.58
C SER A 185 17.47 -5.34 -2.01
N GLY A 186 17.61 -4.01 -1.99
CA GLY A 186 18.76 -3.32 -2.54
C GLY A 186 18.89 -3.41 -4.06
N LYS A 187 17.86 -3.93 -4.76
CA LYS A 187 17.82 -4.12 -6.22
C LYS A 187 16.94 -3.10 -6.94
N VAL A 188 16.30 -2.23 -6.18
CA VAL A 188 15.28 -1.31 -6.67
C VAL A 188 15.84 0.07 -6.92
N ILE A 189 15.46 0.67 -8.04
CA ILE A 189 15.67 2.07 -8.37
C ILE A 189 14.38 2.82 -8.06
N VAL A 190 14.47 3.86 -7.26
CA VAL A 190 13.35 4.76 -6.96
C VAL A 190 13.38 5.93 -7.92
N LEU A 191 12.29 6.12 -8.66
CA LEU A 191 12.10 7.26 -9.54
C LEU A 191 11.13 8.25 -8.89
N GLN A 192 11.46 9.53 -8.93
CA GLN A 192 10.68 10.65 -8.41
C GLN A 192 10.57 11.73 -9.48
N THR A 193 9.47 12.47 -9.48
CA THR A 193 9.26 13.60 -10.38
C THR A 193 10.39 14.63 -10.26
N GLN A 194 11.05 14.95 -11.37
CA GLN A 194 12.10 15.94 -11.49
C GLN A 194 13.33 15.72 -10.58
N LYS A 195 13.53 14.51 -10.09
CA LYS A 195 14.69 14.14 -9.29
C LYS A 195 15.55 13.11 -10.01
N LYS A 196 16.81 13.00 -9.58
CA LYS A 196 17.70 11.94 -10.06
C LYS A 196 17.21 10.60 -9.56
N LYS A 197 17.43 9.56 -10.38
CA LYS A 197 17.22 8.19 -10.01
C LYS A 197 18.09 7.82 -8.82
N GLU A 198 17.50 7.23 -7.79
CA GLU A 198 18.23 6.79 -6.60
C GLU A 198 18.09 5.28 -6.47
N LYS A 199 19.22 4.60 -6.29
CA LYS A 199 19.22 3.19 -5.90
C LYS A 199 18.96 3.13 -4.41
N CYS A 200 17.86 2.50 -4.03
CA CYS A 200 17.52 2.29 -2.63
C CYS A 200 18.09 0.95 -2.14
N THR A 201 18.76 0.96 -1.00
CA THR A 201 19.42 -0.22 -0.44
C THR A 201 18.88 -0.62 0.93
N THR A 202 18.14 0.26 1.57
CA THR A 202 17.58 0.01 2.90
C THR A 202 16.18 0.62 3.08
N ALA A 203 15.38 0.02 3.96
CA ALA A 203 14.10 0.57 4.38
C ALA A 203 14.22 1.97 4.98
N ALA A 204 15.34 2.26 5.67
CA ALA A 204 15.57 3.59 6.25
C ALA A 204 15.76 4.67 5.19
N GLU A 205 16.53 4.39 4.12
CA GLU A 205 16.68 5.29 2.97
C GLU A 205 15.34 5.53 2.29
N PHE A 206 14.55 4.48 2.08
CA PHE A 206 13.24 4.62 1.47
C PHE A 206 12.29 5.45 2.33
N ASN A 207 12.28 5.22 3.64
CA ASN A 207 11.50 6.01 4.57
C ASN A 207 11.90 7.50 4.58
N GLN A 208 13.19 7.78 4.43
CA GLN A 208 13.68 9.15 4.26
C GLN A 208 13.12 9.78 2.97
N ILE A 209 13.16 9.05 1.85
CA ILE A 209 12.59 9.51 0.56
C ILE A 209 11.11 9.86 0.71
N LEU A 210 10.30 8.97 1.30
CA LEU A 210 8.87 9.21 1.55
C LEU A 210 8.63 10.42 2.43
N SER A 211 9.44 10.57 3.49
CA SER A 211 9.35 11.71 4.41
C SER A 211 9.69 13.03 3.71
N ASP A 212 10.68 13.03 2.82
CA ASP A 212 11.07 14.22 2.04
C ASP A 212 10.01 14.60 1.00
N VAL A 213 9.36 13.62 0.36
CA VAL A 213 8.19 13.84 -0.49
C VAL A 213 7.06 14.50 0.29
N CYS A 214 6.78 14.02 1.49
CA CYS A 214 5.77 14.62 2.36
C CYS A 214 6.14 16.05 2.78
N ARG A 215 7.40 16.32 3.14
CA ARG A 215 7.86 17.69 3.49
C ARG A 215 7.74 18.64 2.30
N GLU A 216 8.04 18.16 1.11
CA GLU A 216 7.95 18.97 -0.10
C GLU A 216 6.51 19.25 -0.51
N TYR A 217 5.66 18.23 -0.54
CA TYR A 217 4.27 18.37 -1.00
C TYR A 217 3.35 18.95 0.07
N TYR A 218 3.50 18.51 1.32
CA TYR A 218 2.68 18.91 2.46
C TYR A 218 3.38 19.91 3.39
N GLY A 219 4.33 20.70 2.88
CA GLY A 219 5.15 21.62 3.68
C GLY A 219 4.37 22.71 4.42
N TYR A 220 3.11 22.95 4.02
CA TYR A 220 2.20 23.89 4.72
C TYR A 220 1.30 23.21 5.73
N ALA A 221 1.42 21.90 5.93
CA ALA A 221 0.65 21.20 6.96
C ALA A 221 0.98 21.76 8.35
N PRO A 222 -0.03 22.02 9.21
CA PRO A 222 0.24 22.53 10.55
C PRO A 222 0.98 21.46 11.37
N ARG A 223 2.02 21.86 12.10
CA ARG A 223 2.65 20.99 13.10
C ARG A 223 1.81 21.02 14.36
N VAL A 224 0.98 20.02 14.55
CA VAL A 224 0.13 19.87 15.71
C VAL A 224 0.88 19.06 16.77
N ASN A 225 1.87 19.67 17.42
CA ASN A 225 2.56 19.05 18.54
C ASN A 225 2.12 19.75 19.86
N HIS A 226 1.01 19.30 20.41
CA HIS A 226 0.47 19.83 21.66
C HIS A 226 0.06 18.70 22.59
N GLU A 227 0.47 18.77 23.85
CA GLU A 227 0.18 17.75 24.86
C GLU A 227 -1.30 17.37 24.96
N LEU A 228 -2.22 18.32 24.74
CA LEU A 228 -3.67 18.07 24.78
C LEU A 228 -4.22 17.33 23.56
N LEU A 229 -3.50 17.32 22.43
CA LEU A 229 -3.95 16.71 21.18
C LEU A 229 -3.24 15.38 20.89
N ASN A 230 -2.03 15.20 21.40
CA ASN A 230 -1.18 14.05 21.15
C ASN A 230 -1.18 13.01 22.29
N ILE A 231 -2.18 13.06 23.17
CA ILE A 231 -2.34 12.10 24.27
C ILE A 231 -2.88 10.78 23.71
N GLU A 232 -2.26 9.66 24.05
CA GLU A 232 -2.73 8.30 23.68
C GLU A 232 -4.18 8.05 24.12
N HIS A 233 -4.59 8.60 25.25
CA HIS A 233 -5.95 8.48 25.79
C HIS A 233 -6.57 9.84 26.02
N ILE A 234 -7.23 10.38 25.02
CA ILE A 234 -7.95 11.64 25.13
C ILE A 234 -9.16 11.46 26.06
N GLY A 235 -9.22 12.21 27.14
CA GLY A 235 -10.36 12.20 28.06
C GLY A 235 -11.68 12.55 27.33
N LYS A 236 -12.80 11.95 27.76
CA LYS A 236 -14.12 12.13 27.12
C LYS A 236 -14.53 13.60 26.95
N GLN A 237 -14.11 14.47 27.85
CA GLN A 237 -14.38 15.90 27.79
C GLN A 237 -13.67 16.56 26.60
N TYR A 238 -12.38 16.30 26.42
CA TYR A 238 -11.60 16.85 25.31
C TYR A 238 -12.00 16.25 23.96
N LEU A 239 -12.42 14.99 23.95
CA LEU A 239 -12.95 14.35 22.75
C LEU A 239 -14.26 15.03 22.29
N ARG A 240 -15.17 15.35 23.22
CA ARG A 240 -16.39 16.10 22.92
C ARG A 240 -16.08 17.52 22.46
N ALA A 241 -15.16 18.21 23.14
CA ALA A 241 -14.73 19.55 22.77
C ALA A 241 -14.12 19.58 21.35
N ARG A 242 -13.27 18.60 21.02
CA ARG A 242 -12.70 18.46 19.67
C ARG A 242 -13.79 18.31 18.62
N ASN A 243 -14.74 17.41 18.85
CA ASN A 243 -15.84 17.18 17.90
C ASN A 243 -16.69 18.44 17.72
N GLN A 244 -17.02 19.16 18.79
CA GLN A 244 -17.78 20.42 18.72
C GLN A 244 -17.03 21.51 17.93
N VAL A 245 -15.71 21.62 18.10
CA VAL A 245 -14.90 22.57 17.32
C VAL A 245 -14.91 22.18 15.83
N ILE A 246 -14.78 20.89 15.52
CA ILE A 246 -14.82 20.39 14.15
C ILE A 246 -16.20 20.64 13.52
N ASP A 247 -17.29 20.33 14.22
CA ASP A 247 -18.66 20.52 13.73
C ASP A 247 -18.92 22.00 13.39
N LYS A 248 -18.48 22.91 14.25
CA LYS A 248 -18.60 24.36 13.99
C LYS A 248 -17.72 24.83 12.83
N MET A 249 -16.53 24.26 12.66
CA MET A 249 -15.69 24.56 11.51
C MET A 249 -16.35 24.11 10.19
N LEU A 250 -16.92 22.92 10.17
CA LEU A 250 -17.64 22.39 9.01
C LEU A 250 -18.93 23.16 8.73
N GLY A 251 -19.60 23.67 9.77
CA GLY A 251 -20.77 24.55 9.68
C GLY A 251 -20.46 26.00 9.31
N HIS A 252 -19.17 26.36 9.10
CA HIS A 252 -18.72 27.74 8.87
C HIS A 252 -19.18 28.74 9.95
N GLU A 253 -19.32 28.28 11.19
CA GLU A 253 -19.68 29.12 12.31
C GLU A 253 -18.51 30.00 12.77
N ASP A 254 -18.81 31.11 13.45
CA ASP A 254 -17.79 31.99 14.04
C ASP A 254 -17.06 31.31 15.21
N LEU A 255 -15.77 31.10 15.04
CA LEU A 255 -14.88 30.48 16.03
C LEU A 255 -14.14 31.51 16.89
N SER A 256 -14.40 32.79 16.73
CA SER A 256 -13.73 33.86 17.47
C SER A 256 -13.91 33.73 19.00
N VAL A 257 -15.04 33.14 19.42
CA VAL A 257 -15.34 32.82 20.84
C VAL A 257 -14.30 31.91 21.48
N TYR A 258 -13.64 31.06 20.68
CA TYR A 258 -12.63 30.11 21.16
C TYR A 258 -11.20 30.67 21.19
N GLN A 259 -10.98 31.88 20.70
CA GLN A 259 -9.68 32.55 20.79
C GLN A 259 -9.31 32.91 22.23
N LYS A 260 -10.31 33.24 23.05
CA LYS A 260 -10.14 33.61 24.46
C LYS A 260 -11.09 32.79 25.31
N GLY A 261 -10.62 32.10 26.30
CA GLY A 261 -11.47 31.34 27.22
C GLY A 261 -10.75 30.15 27.85
N THR A 262 -11.33 29.59 28.88
CA THR A 262 -10.83 28.44 29.65
C THR A 262 -11.63 27.17 29.38
N MET A 263 -12.64 27.24 28.51
CA MET A 263 -13.45 26.08 28.16
C MET A 263 -12.60 25.06 27.37
N PRO A 264 -12.87 23.76 27.47
CA PRO A 264 -12.15 22.72 26.76
C PRO A 264 -12.10 22.94 25.26
N GLU A 265 -13.19 23.44 24.65
CA GLU A 265 -13.29 23.79 23.23
C GLU A 265 -12.29 24.90 22.85
N ALA A 266 -12.19 25.93 23.68
CA ALA A 266 -11.24 27.02 23.46
C ALA A 266 -9.79 26.56 23.63
N MET A 267 -9.52 25.63 24.53
CA MET A 267 -8.19 25.04 24.72
C MET A 267 -7.81 24.18 23.51
N VAL A 268 -8.72 23.33 23.02
CA VAL A 268 -8.51 22.50 21.84
C VAL A 268 -8.32 23.39 20.60
N TYR A 269 -9.15 24.40 20.41
CA TYR A 269 -9.04 25.33 19.27
C TYR A 269 -7.69 26.06 19.26
N ARG A 270 -7.26 26.60 20.39
CA ARG A 270 -5.96 27.29 20.47
C ARG A 270 -4.79 26.33 20.28
N ALA A 271 -4.85 25.13 20.85
CA ALA A 271 -3.83 24.12 20.67
C ALA A 271 -3.67 23.73 19.18
N ALA A 272 -4.80 23.57 18.48
CA ALA A 272 -4.78 23.14 17.07
C ALA A 272 -4.45 24.27 16.08
N PHE A 273 -4.85 25.52 16.35
CA PHE A 273 -4.85 26.58 15.34
C PHE A 273 -4.08 27.84 15.71
N VAL A 274 -3.89 28.12 17.00
CA VAL A 274 -3.21 29.36 17.43
C VAL A 274 -1.74 29.11 17.72
N HIS A 275 -1.41 28.03 18.43
CA HIS A 275 -0.02 27.72 18.77
C HIS A 275 0.80 27.23 17.55
N THR A 276 0.15 26.68 16.54
CA THR A 276 0.81 26.26 15.28
C THR A 276 1.22 27.43 14.39
N ARG A 277 0.68 28.65 14.60
CA ARG A 277 1.07 29.87 13.88
C ARG A 277 2.25 30.62 14.53
N GLY A 278 2.59 30.31 15.77
CA GLY A 278 3.59 31.06 16.54
C GLY A 278 5.04 30.82 16.16
N ASP A 279 5.35 29.71 15.49
CA ASP A 279 6.75 29.37 15.11
C ASP A 279 7.17 29.87 13.72
N LYS A 280 6.33 30.63 13.04
CA LYS A 280 6.75 31.44 11.86
C LYS A 280 6.96 32.89 12.31
N GLY A 281 7.83 33.04 13.29
CA GLY A 281 8.41 34.31 13.62
C GLY A 281 9.43 34.72 12.57
N CYS A 282 9.18 35.82 11.92
CA CYS A 282 10.08 36.68 11.09
C CYS A 282 10.72 36.02 9.90
#